data_7615dc685d049db909094b5a0834d60b
#
_entry.id   7615dc685d049db909094b5a0834d60b
#
_cell.length_a   1.000
_cell.length_b   1.000
_cell.length_c   1.000
_cell.angle_alpha   90.00
_cell.angle_beta   90.00
_cell.angle_gamma   90.00
#
_symmetry.space_group_name_H-M   'P 1'
#
loop_
_entity.id
_entity.type
_entity.pdbx_description
1 polymer ?
#
loop_
_entity_poly.entity_id
_entity_poly.type
_entity_poly.pdbx_seq_one_letter_code
_entity_poly.pdbx_strand_id
1 'polypeptide(L)'
;MKSALNKDFVRDIKNSKGRFISILLIVALGVAFFAGIKDAPLVMKKTSDSYYDDSNLMDIRITSTLGLTDDDVDAIKKINKVDGIKGTYSMEAISNYKDKDSVVQIQSINLSDYKQNNKNYMNRLKVVKGRLPQKSGECVIEKSKYQFLAYPIGSKVTLDSGTDEDISDSLNKKEYTVVGYVNTPYYLSHEKGNASIGGGRVQGAMMILDSDFNLDVYTDIYLTVKGAKALDTYSDEYQELIDSVVHDIDKITDDRIKARYDEVVSEAQNKLDESKQKYEDNKAKAEKEIDDAQTKINKSKTELEQGKLELESQKSNAKRKIQNGKVQIENAKKQLKSGRVQYENALKEFKTQKKKAQGEFKKAENKIKDLESQKSELENGIAQINLLLKDENLSEEQKLYYQNELKTMNSNLEQLKSGISSAKKELNSQKQKLQSSENKLKQTKQTLDSNEAKIKQSEIELKQSEKTANNEIQKAEQKIKSGEE
;
A
#
# COMPACT_ATOMS: atom_id res chain seq x y z
N MET A 1 33.57 -75.43 -4.85
CA MET A 1 32.50 -74.92 -5.75
C MET A 1 32.47 -73.46 -5.96
N LYS A 2 32.52 -72.59 -4.92
CA LYS A 2 32.46 -71.07 -5.10
C LYS A 2 33.59 -70.52 -5.98
N SER A 3 34.81 -71.11 -5.99
CA SER A 3 35.96 -70.62 -6.78
C SER A 3 35.80 -70.90 -8.29
N ALA A 4 35.21 -72.02 -8.70
CA ALA A 4 34.98 -72.36 -10.12
C ALA A 4 33.91 -71.47 -10.74
N LEU A 5 32.82 -71.21 -10.00
CA LEU A 5 31.71 -70.37 -10.43
C LEU A 5 32.18 -68.92 -10.64
N ASN A 6 33.04 -68.41 -9.75
CA ASN A 6 33.62 -67.09 -9.88
C ASN A 6 34.57 -66.95 -11.07
N LYS A 7 35.34 -67.99 -11.40
CA LYS A 7 36.21 -68.03 -12.57
C LYS A 7 35.39 -68.04 -13.89
N ASP A 8 34.29 -68.79 -13.94
CA ASP A 8 33.40 -68.79 -15.10
C ASP A 8 32.73 -67.48 -15.28
N PHE A 9 32.21 -66.88 -14.22
CA PHE A 9 31.58 -65.55 -14.27
C PHE A 9 32.59 -64.47 -14.80
N VAL A 10 33.84 -64.48 -14.32
CA VAL A 10 34.87 -63.57 -14.80
C VAL A 10 35.23 -63.82 -16.27
N ARG A 11 35.20 -65.11 -16.71
CA ARG A 11 35.48 -65.48 -18.10
C ARG A 11 34.36 -65.02 -19.03
N ASP A 12 33.10 -65.17 -18.63
CA ASP A 12 31.92 -64.68 -19.38
C ASP A 12 31.92 -63.17 -19.52
N ILE A 13 32.27 -62.43 -18.47
CA ILE A 13 32.45 -61.00 -18.55
C ILE A 13 33.56 -60.63 -19.54
N LYS A 14 34.70 -61.34 -19.49
CA LYS A 14 35.82 -61.10 -20.41
C LYS A 14 35.45 -61.39 -21.89
N ASN A 15 34.61 -62.35 -22.14
CA ASN A 15 34.18 -62.76 -23.48
C ASN A 15 33.09 -61.83 -24.04
N SER A 16 32.33 -61.18 -23.19
CA SER A 16 31.23 -60.28 -23.57
C SER A 16 31.39 -58.88 -23.04
N LYS A 17 32.64 -58.38 -22.99
CA LYS A 17 33.01 -57.08 -22.40
C LYS A 17 32.10 -55.92 -22.85
N GLY A 18 31.83 -55.82 -24.18
CA GLY A 18 31.01 -54.73 -24.73
C GLY A 18 29.57 -54.75 -24.15
N ARG A 19 28.94 -55.96 -24.09
CA ARG A 19 27.59 -56.11 -23.54
C ARG A 19 27.58 -55.83 -22.04
N PHE A 20 28.57 -56.36 -21.30
CA PHE A 20 28.72 -56.15 -19.87
C PHE A 20 28.90 -54.62 -19.54
N ILE A 21 29.82 -53.98 -20.25
CA ILE A 21 30.06 -52.53 -20.07
C ILE A 21 28.82 -51.71 -20.42
N SER A 22 28.10 -52.06 -21.51
CA SER A 22 26.89 -51.33 -21.88
C SER A 22 25.80 -51.46 -20.80
N ILE A 23 25.58 -52.66 -20.30
CA ILE A 23 24.59 -52.90 -19.21
C ILE A 23 25.04 -52.21 -17.93
N LEU A 24 26.34 -52.30 -17.59
CA LEU A 24 26.90 -51.62 -16.41
C LEU A 24 26.71 -50.12 -16.50
N LEU A 25 27.01 -49.52 -17.68
CA LEU A 25 26.85 -48.08 -17.89
C LEU A 25 25.37 -47.64 -17.83
N ILE A 26 24.45 -48.41 -18.40
CA ILE A 26 23.03 -48.10 -18.33
C ILE A 26 22.53 -48.15 -16.87
N VAL A 27 22.89 -49.21 -16.13
CA VAL A 27 22.53 -49.32 -14.71
C VAL A 27 23.18 -48.22 -13.88
N ALA A 28 24.50 -47.97 -14.09
CA ALA A 28 25.23 -46.93 -13.39
C ALA A 28 24.63 -45.53 -13.68
N LEU A 29 24.29 -45.23 -14.93
CA LEU A 29 23.63 -44.01 -15.32
C LEU A 29 22.26 -43.84 -14.67
N GLY A 30 21.46 -44.93 -14.67
CA GLY A 30 20.15 -44.94 -14.02
C GLY A 30 20.23 -44.70 -12.51
N VAL A 31 21.17 -45.36 -11.83
CA VAL A 31 21.40 -45.18 -10.39
C VAL A 31 21.93 -43.80 -10.10
N ALA A 32 22.91 -43.29 -10.89
CA ALA A 32 23.47 -41.95 -10.71
C ALA A 32 22.41 -40.86 -10.94
N PHE A 33 21.57 -41.03 -11.97
CA PHE A 33 20.47 -40.11 -12.26
C PHE A 33 19.42 -40.11 -11.14
N PHE A 34 19.04 -41.32 -10.69
CA PHE A 34 18.10 -41.43 -9.58
C PHE A 34 18.64 -40.85 -8.27
N ALA A 35 19.89 -41.13 -7.93
CA ALA A 35 20.53 -40.55 -6.75
C ALA A 35 20.63 -39.03 -6.85
N GLY A 36 21.07 -38.51 -8.00
CA GLY A 36 21.18 -37.07 -8.25
C GLY A 36 19.83 -36.34 -8.11
N ILE A 37 18.75 -36.92 -8.67
CA ILE A 37 17.40 -36.31 -8.52
C ILE A 37 16.93 -36.39 -7.06
N LYS A 38 17.22 -37.47 -6.35
CA LYS A 38 16.81 -37.65 -4.96
C LYS A 38 17.57 -36.72 -4.02
N ASP A 39 18.87 -36.49 -4.26
CA ASP A 39 19.71 -35.66 -3.42
C ASP A 39 19.57 -34.16 -3.72
N ALA A 40 19.22 -33.79 -4.95
CA ALA A 40 19.11 -32.40 -5.37
C ALA A 40 18.22 -31.53 -4.44
N PRO A 41 17.00 -31.96 -4.04
CA PRO A 41 16.18 -31.17 -3.13
C PRO A 41 16.84 -30.96 -1.76
N LEU A 42 17.51 -31.97 -1.23
CA LEU A 42 18.21 -31.87 0.07
C LEU A 42 19.35 -30.87 0.01
N VAL A 43 20.16 -30.96 -1.04
CA VAL A 43 21.28 -30.04 -1.26
C VAL A 43 20.76 -28.61 -1.46
N MET A 44 19.69 -28.44 -2.22
CA MET A 44 19.07 -27.13 -2.43
C MET A 44 18.56 -26.54 -1.12
N LYS A 45 17.82 -27.30 -0.32
CA LYS A 45 17.31 -26.87 1.00
C LYS A 45 18.48 -26.46 1.90
N LYS A 46 19.47 -27.29 2.06
CA LYS A 46 20.66 -27.00 2.89
C LYS A 46 21.44 -25.77 2.41
N THR A 47 21.53 -25.58 1.10
CA THR A 47 22.22 -24.41 0.53
C THR A 47 21.40 -23.15 0.79
N SER A 48 20.08 -23.21 0.65
CA SER A 48 19.19 -22.09 0.95
C SER A 48 19.21 -21.74 2.43
N ASP A 49 19.17 -22.72 3.29
CA ASP A 49 19.24 -22.57 4.75
C ASP A 49 20.52 -21.84 5.16
N SER A 50 21.68 -22.34 4.70
CA SER A 50 22.96 -21.65 4.92
C SER A 50 22.98 -20.21 4.38
N TYR A 51 22.35 -19.97 3.23
CA TYR A 51 22.26 -18.63 2.66
C TYR A 51 21.37 -17.70 3.50
N TYR A 52 20.29 -18.20 4.08
CA TYR A 52 19.43 -17.44 4.99
C TYR A 52 20.20 -17.05 6.25
N ASP A 53 20.89 -18.00 6.84
CA ASP A 53 21.71 -17.78 8.03
C ASP A 53 22.83 -16.75 7.81
N ASP A 54 23.55 -16.87 6.71
CA ASP A 54 24.65 -15.94 6.34
C ASP A 54 24.11 -14.52 6.09
N SER A 55 22.90 -14.45 5.53
CA SER A 55 22.23 -13.19 5.23
C SER A 55 21.47 -12.61 6.42
N ASN A 56 21.43 -13.30 7.56
CA ASN A 56 20.60 -12.93 8.71
C ASN A 56 19.17 -12.60 8.27
N LEU A 57 18.57 -13.52 7.50
CA LEU A 57 17.20 -13.35 7.01
C LEU A 57 16.26 -13.24 8.20
N MET A 58 15.30 -12.35 8.12
CA MET A 58 14.21 -12.28 9.11
C MET A 58 13.45 -13.60 9.18
N ASP A 59 13.13 -14.05 10.37
CA ASP A 59 12.27 -15.22 10.57
C ASP A 59 10.79 -14.87 10.44
N ILE A 60 10.40 -13.67 10.89
CA ILE A 60 9.01 -13.20 10.85
C ILE A 60 8.98 -11.76 10.31
N ARG A 61 8.02 -11.51 9.45
CA ARG A 61 7.65 -10.19 8.94
C ARG A 61 6.23 -9.85 9.40
N ILE A 62 6.08 -8.70 10.03
CA ILE A 62 4.78 -8.17 10.46
C ILE A 62 4.46 -6.95 9.61
N THR A 63 3.25 -6.86 9.12
CA THR A 63 2.74 -5.73 8.34
C THR A 63 1.42 -5.23 8.92
N SER A 64 1.14 -3.96 8.76
CA SER A 64 -0.13 -3.36 9.20
C SER A 64 -0.64 -2.37 8.15
N THR A 65 -1.95 -2.33 7.96
CA THR A 65 -2.62 -1.35 7.09
C THR A 65 -2.67 0.05 7.68
N LEU A 66 -2.54 0.18 8.99
CA LEU A 66 -2.49 1.47 9.71
C LEU A 66 -1.06 1.90 10.04
N GLY A 67 -0.08 1.17 9.52
CA GLY A 67 1.32 1.31 9.88
C GLY A 67 1.62 0.73 11.26
N LEU A 68 2.92 0.65 11.58
CA LEU A 68 3.46 0.11 12.82
C LEU A 68 4.30 1.20 13.49
N THR A 69 4.26 1.25 14.81
CA THR A 69 4.91 2.31 15.60
C THR A 69 6.09 1.76 16.41
N ASP A 70 6.87 2.65 17.02
CA ASP A 70 7.91 2.27 17.98
C ASP A 70 7.33 1.50 19.19
N ASP A 71 6.11 1.81 19.59
CA ASP A 71 5.41 1.07 20.65
C ASP A 71 5.14 -0.38 20.26
N ASP A 72 4.85 -0.66 18.96
CA ASP A 72 4.68 -2.02 18.46
C ASP A 72 6.00 -2.77 18.49
N VAL A 73 7.08 -2.11 18.04
CA VAL A 73 8.45 -2.66 18.12
C VAL A 73 8.80 -2.97 19.58
N ASP A 74 8.54 -2.07 20.51
CA ASP A 74 8.84 -2.25 21.92
C ASP A 74 7.98 -3.31 22.61
N ALA A 75 6.71 -3.44 22.19
CA ALA A 75 5.83 -4.50 22.69
C ALA A 75 6.31 -5.89 22.24
N ILE A 76 6.63 -6.06 20.96
CA ILE A 76 7.13 -7.31 20.39
C ILE A 76 8.51 -7.67 20.97
N LYS A 77 9.38 -6.70 21.16
CA LYS A 77 10.72 -6.88 21.76
C LYS A 77 10.70 -7.49 23.16
N LYS A 78 9.61 -7.31 23.90
CA LYS A 78 9.42 -7.90 25.24
C LYS A 78 9.14 -9.39 25.20
N ILE A 79 8.79 -9.95 24.04
CA ILE A 79 8.58 -11.38 23.86
C ILE A 79 9.92 -12.10 24.00
N ASN A 80 10.00 -13.03 24.94
CA ASN A 80 11.27 -13.61 25.38
C ASN A 80 12.07 -14.30 24.27
N LYS A 81 11.40 -14.84 23.27
CA LYS A 81 12.03 -15.57 22.15
C LYS A 81 12.49 -14.65 21.00
N VAL A 82 12.20 -13.38 21.04
CA VAL A 82 12.69 -12.42 20.04
C VAL A 82 14.16 -12.11 20.30
N ASP A 83 15.01 -12.28 19.29
CA ASP A 83 16.45 -11.95 19.35
C ASP A 83 16.74 -10.57 18.79
N GLY A 84 16.48 -10.36 17.52
CA GLY A 84 16.58 -9.07 16.83
C GLY A 84 15.20 -8.59 16.40
N ILE A 85 14.98 -7.29 16.44
CA ILE A 85 13.73 -6.66 15.96
C ILE A 85 14.04 -5.30 15.36
N LYS A 86 13.33 -4.94 14.32
CA LYS A 86 13.49 -3.65 13.63
C LYS A 86 12.22 -3.24 12.89
N GLY A 87 11.80 -2.01 13.14
CA GLY A 87 10.87 -1.31 12.24
C GLY A 87 11.58 -0.90 10.95
N THR A 88 10.93 -1.00 9.83
CA THR A 88 11.50 -0.74 8.51
C THR A 88 10.42 -0.23 7.54
N TYR A 89 10.86 0.32 6.43
CA TYR A 89 9.97 0.87 5.42
C TYR A 89 10.09 0.09 4.13
N SER A 90 8.95 -0.20 3.53
CA SER A 90 8.89 -0.73 2.17
C SER A 90 7.70 -0.15 1.42
N MET A 91 7.85 0.10 0.14
CA MET A 91 6.79 0.60 -0.73
C MET A 91 7.01 0.17 -2.16
N GLU A 92 5.95 0.16 -2.93
CA GLU A 92 6.02 0.03 -4.38
C GLU A 92 6.14 1.40 -5.02
N ALA A 93 6.94 1.51 -6.06
CA ALA A 93 7.06 2.73 -6.86
C ALA A 93 7.30 2.39 -8.32
N ILE A 94 7.00 3.34 -9.20
CA ILE A 94 7.43 3.30 -10.60
C ILE A 94 8.78 4.00 -10.69
N SER A 95 9.78 3.25 -11.14
CA SER A 95 11.09 3.81 -11.45
C SER A 95 11.17 4.13 -12.94
N ASN A 96 11.54 5.35 -13.28
CA ASN A 96 11.79 5.76 -14.66
C ASN A 96 13.29 5.90 -14.91
N TYR A 97 13.75 5.27 -15.97
CA TYR A 97 15.10 5.43 -16.49
C TYR A 97 15.09 5.38 -18.02
N LYS A 98 15.48 6.49 -18.67
CA LYS A 98 15.48 6.63 -20.14
C LYS A 98 14.11 6.28 -20.75
N ASP A 99 13.06 6.88 -20.21
CA ASP A 99 11.66 6.73 -20.67
C ASP A 99 11.14 5.28 -20.60
N LYS A 100 11.73 4.45 -19.75
CA LYS A 100 11.24 3.12 -19.41
C LYS A 100 10.78 3.07 -17.99
N ASP A 101 9.53 2.76 -17.81
CA ASP A 101 8.91 2.56 -16.50
C ASP A 101 9.06 1.11 -16.05
N SER A 102 9.40 0.95 -14.80
CA SER A 102 9.49 -0.35 -14.14
C SER A 102 8.94 -0.26 -12.73
N VAL A 103 8.08 -1.19 -12.37
CA VAL A 103 7.59 -1.30 -11.00
C VAL A 103 8.69 -1.91 -10.13
N VAL A 104 9.07 -1.18 -9.11
CA VAL A 104 10.11 -1.58 -8.16
C VAL A 104 9.57 -1.65 -6.75
N GLN A 105 10.02 -2.64 -6.00
CA GLN A 105 9.86 -2.67 -4.55
C GLN A 105 11.01 -1.88 -3.93
N ILE A 106 10.70 -0.80 -3.26
CA ILE A 106 11.66 0.00 -2.51
C ILE A 106 11.71 -0.54 -1.08
N GLN A 107 12.92 -0.69 -0.56
CA GLN A 107 13.15 -1.16 0.81
C GLN A 107 14.16 -0.25 1.51
N SER A 108 13.97 -0.04 2.79
CA SER A 108 14.87 0.79 3.58
C SER A 108 16.13 0.04 4.04
N ILE A 109 17.23 0.77 4.10
CA ILE A 109 18.49 0.33 4.73
C ILE A 109 18.82 1.33 5.83
N ASN A 110 19.06 0.82 7.04
CA ASN A 110 19.59 1.65 8.12
C ASN A 110 21.11 1.72 8.04
N LEU A 111 21.65 2.92 7.90
CA LEU A 111 23.09 3.14 7.73
C LEU A 111 23.91 2.72 8.95
N SER A 112 23.36 2.88 10.17
CA SER A 112 24.06 2.50 11.39
C SER A 112 24.13 0.99 11.56
N ASP A 113 23.04 0.27 11.25
CA ASP A 113 22.97 -1.18 11.38
C ASP A 113 23.99 -1.87 10.49
N TYR A 114 24.09 -1.47 9.22
CA TYR A 114 25.04 -2.11 8.32
C TYR A 114 26.49 -1.75 8.63
N LYS A 115 26.79 -0.53 9.11
CA LYS A 115 28.14 -0.13 9.53
C LYS A 115 28.61 -0.87 10.75
N GLN A 116 27.71 -1.11 11.73
CA GLN A 116 28.02 -1.80 12.97
C GLN A 116 27.91 -3.32 12.83
N ASN A 117 27.29 -3.83 11.78
CA ASN A 117 27.01 -5.24 11.54
C ASN A 117 26.34 -5.91 12.76
N ASN A 118 25.40 -5.22 13.40
CA ASN A 118 24.72 -5.68 14.61
C ASN A 118 23.62 -6.70 14.26
N LYS A 119 22.99 -7.28 15.30
CA LYS A 119 21.94 -8.28 15.15
C LYS A 119 20.66 -7.74 14.45
N ASN A 120 20.42 -6.44 14.55
CA ASN A 120 19.29 -5.80 13.87
C ASN A 120 19.58 -5.52 12.38
N TYR A 121 20.81 -5.75 11.92
CA TYR A 121 21.09 -5.78 10.49
C TYR A 121 20.61 -7.10 9.90
N MET A 122 19.30 -7.18 9.71
CA MET A 122 18.62 -8.30 9.07
C MET A 122 18.62 -8.13 7.55
N ASN A 123 18.36 -9.23 6.84
CA ASN A 123 18.28 -9.26 5.39
C ASN A 123 19.52 -8.65 4.72
N ARG A 124 20.69 -9.05 5.20
CA ARG A 124 21.98 -8.48 4.82
C ARG A 124 22.21 -8.53 3.33
N LEU A 125 22.51 -7.37 2.78
CA LEU A 125 22.78 -7.23 1.36
C LEU A 125 24.21 -7.63 1.03
N LYS A 126 24.38 -8.47 0.01
CA LYS A 126 25.72 -8.79 -0.52
C LYS A 126 26.01 -7.91 -1.71
N VAL A 127 26.98 -7.00 -1.58
CA VAL A 127 27.42 -6.13 -2.67
C VAL A 127 28.05 -6.98 -3.77
N VAL A 128 27.53 -6.87 -4.98
CA VAL A 128 28.06 -7.54 -6.18
C VAL A 128 28.99 -6.60 -6.95
N LYS A 129 28.64 -5.32 -7.05
CA LYS A 129 29.43 -4.28 -7.71
C LYS A 129 29.09 -2.91 -7.12
N GLY A 130 30.09 -2.04 -7.01
CA GLY A 130 29.90 -0.72 -6.42
C GLY A 130 29.94 -0.78 -4.89
N ARG A 131 29.06 -0.06 -4.24
CA ARG A 131 28.96 0.05 -2.77
C ARG A 131 27.52 0.20 -2.32
N LEU A 132 27.27 0.09 -1.03
CA LEU A 132 25.98 0.46 -0.41
C LEU A 132 25.82 1.99 -0.35
N PRO A 133 24.58 2.49 -0.24
CA PRO A 133 24.28 3.91 -0.04
C PRO A 133 24.96 4.44 1.22
N GLN A 134 25.50 5.66 1.16
CA GLN A 134 26.15 6.33 2.28
C GLN A 134 25.51 7.66 2.64
N LYS A 135 24.71 8.20 1.75
CA LYS A 135 23.99 9.46 1.92
C LYS A 135 22.63 9.41 1.23
N SER A 136 21.72 10.27 1.69
CA SER A 136 20.40 10.47 1.09
C SER A 136 20.49 10.74 -0.42
N GLY A 137 19.57 10.13 -1.18
CA GLY A 137 19.52 10.19 -2.64
C GLY A 137 20.47 9.21 -3.34
N GLU A 138 21.08 8.27 -2.63
CA GLU A 138 21.78 7.14 -3.20
C GLU A 138 20.94 5.86 -3.08
N CYS A 139 20.99 4.99 -4.08
CA CYS A 139 20.33 3.71 -4.04
C CYS A 139 21.23 2.57 -4.53
N VAL A 140 20.90 1.36 -4.13
CA VAL A 140 21.41 0.13 -4.75
C VAL A 140 20.26 -0.66 -5.34
N ILE A 141 20.57 -1.41 -6.39
CA ILE A 141 19.59 -2.20 -7.13
C ILE A 141 19.94 -3.66 -6.99
N GLU A 142 18.92 -4.47 -6.81
CA GLU A 142 19.08 -5.90 -6.83
C GLU A 142 19.60 -6.37 -8.20
N LYS A 143 20.66 -7.17 -8.17
CA LYS A 143 21.18 -7.78 -9.38
C LYS A 143 20.35 -9.00 -9.77
N SER A 144 19.50 -8.84 -10.75
CA SER A 144 18.79 -9.96 -11.36
C SER A 144 19.56 -10.55 -12.52
N LYS A 145 19.49 -11.87 -12.70
CA LYS A 145 20.06 -12.57 -13.86
C LYS A 145 19.43 -12.09 -15.17
N TYR A 146 18.17 -11.66 -15.13
CA TYR A 146 17.39 -11.20 -16.29
C TYR A 146 17.44 -9.69 -16.50
N GLN A 147 18.14 -8.93 -15.65
CA GLN A 147 18.40 -7.49 -15.75
C GLN A 147 17.18 -6.63 -16.14
N PHE A 148 16.05 -6.86 -15.49
CA PHE A 148 14.87 -6.00 -15.73
C PHE A 148 15.17 -4.53 -15.39
N LEU A 149 15.99 -4.30 -14.36
CA LEU A 149 16.48 -2.97 -14.00
C LEU A 149 17.94 -2.83 -14.46
N ALA A 150 18.15 -2.49 -15.71
CA ALA A 150 19.48 -2.28 -16.29
C ALA A 150 19.97 -0.83 -16.08
N TYR A 151 19.97 -0.34 -14.85
CA TYR A 151 20.40 1.03 -14.52
C TYR A 151 21.89 1.05 -14.20
N PRO A 152 22.75 1.65 -15.03
CA PRO A 152 24.19 1.68 -14.76
C PRO A 152 24.53 2.35 -13.43
N ILE A 153 25.62 1.91 -12.79
CA ILE A 153 26.17 2.63 -11.63
C ILE A 153 26.53 4.06 -12.06
N GLY A 154 26.08 5.05 -11.27
CA GLY A 154 26.21 6.47 -11.55
C GLY A 154 25.01 7.06 -12.28
N SER A 155 24.07 6.26 -12.78
CA SER A 155 22.85 6.79 -13.39
C SER A 155 21.88 7.33 -12.34
N LYS A 156 21.05 8.26 -12.78
CA LYS A 156 19.95 8.82 -12.01
C LYS A 156 18.65 8.11 -12.40
N VAL A 157 17.86 7.76 -11.42
CA VAL A 157 16.57 7.11 -11.54
C VAL A 157 15.53 7.98 -10.85
N THR A 158 14.46 8.31 -11.55
CA THR A 158 13.34 9.04 -10.98
C THR A 158 12.29 8.05 -10.51
N LEU A 159 11.68 8.34 -9.36
CA LEU A 159 10.60 7.56 -8.77
C LEU A 159 9.29 8.32 -8.84
N ASP A 160 8.23 7.57 -9.07
CA ASP A 160 6.84 8.03 -9.08
C ASP A 160 5.99 7.06 -8.23
N SER A 161 4.94 7.56 -7.59
CA SER A 161 4.05 6.73 -6.77
C SER A 161 3.29 5.69 -7.58
N GLY A 162 3.06 5.97 -8.86
CA GLY A 162 2.18 5.17 -9.72
C GLY A 162 0.69 5.32 -9.38
N THR A 163 0.35 6.28 -8.54
CA THR A 163 -1.01 6.65 -8.12
C THR A 163 -1.23 8.15 -8.31
N ASP A 164 -2.38 8.67 -7.91
CA ASP A 164 -2.66 10.12 -7.93
C ASP A 164 -1.96 10.88 -6.78
N GLU A 165 -1.32 10.18 -5.86
CA GLU A 165 -0.56 10.77 -4.75
C GLU A 165 0.84 11.19 -5.20
N ASP A 166 1.36 12.27 -4.63
CA ASP A 166 2.74 12.67 -4.90
C ASP A 166 3.72 11.76 -4.14
N ILE A 167 4.73 11.24 -4.82
CA ILE A 167 5.77 10.39 -4.19
C ILE A 167 6.47 11.09 -3.02
N SER A 168 6.47 12.44 -2.97
CA SER A 168 7.04 13.22 -1.86
C SER A 168 6.27 13.09 -0.55
N ASP A 169 5.05 12.56 -0.57
CA ASP A 169 4.31 12.22 0.65
C ASP A 169 4.93 11.00 1.35
N SER A 170 5.61 10.15 0.60
CA SER A 170 6.25 8.94 1.12
C SER A 170 7.77 8.98 1.10
N LEU A 171 8.39 9.76 0.23
CA LEU A 171 9.85 9.85 0.07
C LEU A 171 10.34 11.29 0.08
N ASN A 172 11.43 11.55 0.81
CA ASN A 172 12.08 12.87 0.85
C ASN A 172 12.75 13.26 -0.48
N LYS A 173 12.90 12.33 -1.42
CA LYS A 173 13.51 12.56 -2.74
C LYS A 173 12.80 11.77 -3.82
N LYS A 174 12.71 12.41 -4.99
CA LYS A 174 12.17 11.78 -6.21
C LYS A 174 13.25 11.19 -7.11
N GLU A 175 14.50 11.60 -6.98
CA GLU A 175 15.61 11.18 -7.82
C GLU A 175 16.71 10.53 -6.98
N TYR A 176 17.17 9.37 -7.42
CA TYR A 176 18.20 8.58 -6.76
C TYR A 176 19.34 8.24 -7.71
N THR A 177 20.56 8.28 -7.19
CA THR A 177 21.77 7.85 -7.92
C THR A 177 22.09 6.40 -7.60
N VAL A 178 22.19 5.57 -8.61
CA VAL A 178 22.58 4.16 -8.46
C VAL A 178 24.05 4.06 -8.11
N VAL A 179 24.38 3.55 -6.91
CA VAL A 179 25.78 3.43 -6.42
C VAL A 179 26.29 2.01 -6.39
N GLY A 180 25.43 1.02 -6.59
CA GLY A 180 25.86 -0.38 -6.63
C GLY A 180 24.75 -1.35 -7.00
N TYR A 181 25.18 -2.60 -7.17
CA TYR A 181 24.31 -3.76 -7.32
C TYR A 181 24.50 -4.69 -6.12
N VAL A 182 23.41 -5.25 -5.63
CA VAL A 182 23.39 -6.14 -4.49
C VAL A 182 22.61 -7.42 -4.79
N ASN A 183 22.96 -8.50 -4.10
CA ASN A 183 22.06 -9.61 -3.90
C ASN A 183 21.33 -9.41 -2.58
N THR A 184 20.05 -9.68 -2.56
CA THR A 184 19.20 -9.61 -1.37
C THR A 184 18.60 -10.98 -1.06
N PRO A 185 18.49 -11.37 0.20
CA PRO A 185 17.85 -12.62 0.57
C PRO A 185 16.31 -12.59 0.46
N TYR A 186 15.73 -11.42 0.27
CA TYR A 186 14.27 -11.25 0.11
C TYR A 186 13.68 -12.02 -1.07
N TYR A 187 14.44 -12.15 -2.14
CA TYR A 187 13.96 -12.70 -3.40
C TYR A 187 14.90 -13.80 -3.88
N LEU A 188 14.62 -15.03 -3.48
CA LEU A 188 15.27 -16.20 -4.09
C LEU A 188 14.62 -16.57 -5.42
N SER A 189 13.32 -16.27 -5.57
CA SER A 189 12.59 -16.51 -6.80
C SER A 189 12.87 -15.42 -7.82
N HIS A 190 12.76 -15.81 -9.09
CA HIS A 190 12.73 -14.88 -10.20
C HIS A 190 11.46 -14.00 -10.17
N GLU A 191 10.34 -14.56 -9.75
CA GLU A 191 9.09 -13.83 -9.56
C GLU A 191 9.11 -13.12 -8.20
N LYS A 192 8.96 -11.79 -8.24
CA LYS A 192 9.04 -10.93 -7.05
C LYS A 192 7.67 -10.61 -6.44
N GLY A 193 6.63 -11.19 -7.01
CA GLY A 193 5.25 -10.97 -6.58
C GLY A 193 4.49 -9.96 -7.44
N ASN A 194 3.25 -9.77 -7.06
CA ASN A 194 2.35 -8.82 -7.70
C ASN A 194 2.53 -7.44 -7.09
N ALA A 195 2.31 -6.42 -7.89
CA ALA A 195 2.26 -5.03 -7.46
C ALA A 195 0.82 -4.51 -7.52
N SER A 196 0.53 -3.53 -6.68
CA SER A 196 -0.74 -2.80 -6.68
C SER A 196 -0.77 -1.69 -7.74
N ILE A 197 0.39 -1.32 -8.29
CA ILE A 197 0.60 -0.22 -9.22
C ILE A 197 1.13 -0.69 -10.57
N GLY A 198 1.10 0.19 -11.57
CA GLY A 198 1.67 0.00 -12.89
C GLY A 198 1.13 -1.25 -13.59
N GLY A 199 2.05 -2.09 -14.08
CA GLY A 199 1.71 -3.33 -14.80
C GLY A 199 1.30 -4.52 -13.90
N GLY A 200 1.12 -4.30 -12.59
CA GLY A 200 0.67 -5.31 -11.64
C GLY A 200 1.72 -6.36 -11.25
N ARG A 201 2.99 -6.15 -11.59
CA ARG A 201 4.11 -7.04 -11.24
C ARG A 201 5.33 -6.26 -10.80
N VAL A 202 5.95 -6.69 -9.72
CA VAL A 202 7.26 -6.17 -9.29
C VAL A 202 8.34 -6.69 -10.24
N GLN A 203 9.07 -5.77 -10.86
CA GLN A 203 10.12 -6.10 -11.84
C GLN A 203 11.51 -6.12 -11.21
N GLY A 204 11.70 -5.47 -10.07
CA GLY A 204 12.96 -5.45 -9.35
C GLY A 204 12.84 -4.84 -7.97
N ALA A 205 13.95 -4.88 -7.24
CA ALA A 205 14.03 -4.26 -5.92
C ALA A 205 15.11 -3.19 -5.91
N MET A 206 14.82 -2.09 -5.23
CA MET A 206 15.72 -0.98 -4.99
C MET A 206 15.80 -0.72 -3.48
N MET A 207 16.99 -0.49 -2.97
CA MET A 207 17.20 -0.19 -1.56
C MET A 207 17.75 1.22 -1.43
N ILE A 208 17.13 2.00 -0.55
CA ILE A 208 17.50 3.37 -0.19
C ILE A 208 17.67 3.48 1.31
N LEU A 209 18.23 4.59 1.78
CA LEU A 209 18.37 4.79 3.22
C LEU A 209 16.99 5.01 3.87
N ASP A 210 16.84 4.55 5.09
CA ASP A 210 15.64 4.78 5.91
C ASP A 210 15.31 6.27 6.09
N SER A 211 16.35 7.11 6.19
CA SER A 211 16.22 8.57 6.25
C SER A 211 15.61 9.22 5.00
N ASP A 212 15.51 8.49 3.90
CA ASP A 212 14.88 8.97 2.67
C ASP A 212 13.36 8.73 2.64
N PHE A 213 12.83 7.95 3.58
CA PHE A 213 11.39 7.80 3.74
C PHE A 213 10.80 8.98 4.53
N ASN A 214 9.64 9.42 4.12
CA ASN A 214 8.84 10.49 4.74
C ASN A 214 7.55 9.89 5.33
N LEU A 215 7.70 8.88 6.17
CA LEU A 215 6.61 8.15 6.78
C LEU A 215 6.74 8.23 8.31
N ASP A 216 5.66 8.58 8.98
CA ASP A 216 5.59 8.68 10.44
C ASP A 216 5.52 7.30 11.13
N VAL A 217 5.20 6.25 10.35
CA VAL A 217 5.03 4.88 10.85
C VAL A 217 5.75 3.89 9.96
N TYR A 218 6.24 2.80 10.54
CA TYR A 218 6.84 1.71 9.78
C TYR A 218 5.80 0.98 8.94
N THR A 219 6.20 0.51 7.77
CA THR A 219 5.36 -0.37 6.94
C THR A 219 5.51 -1.82 7.36
N ASP A 220 6.66 -2.17 7.91
CA ASP A 220 7.01 -3.52 8.29
C ASP A 220 7.80 -3.55 9.60
N ILE A 221 7.64 -4.62 10.36
CA ILE A 221 8.56 -5.02 11.42
C ILE A 221 9.18 -6.35 11.03
N TYR A 222 10.50 -6.42 11.06
CA TYR A 222 11.26 -7.64 10.89
C TYR A 222 11.79 -8.11 12.22
N LEU A 223 11.76 -9.41 12.43
CA LEU A 223 12.37 -9.97 13.62
C LEU A 223 13.07 -11.31 13.34
N THR A 224 14.05 -11.61 14.18
CA THR A 224 14.70 -12.91 14.26
C THR A 224 14.39 -13.56 15.61
N VAL A 225 14.30 -14.87 15.60
CA VAL A 225 13.89 -15.69 16.76
C VAL A 225 15.11 -16.35 17.39
N LYS A 226 15.20 -16.31 18.72
CA LYS A 226 16.28 -16.95 19.45
C LYS A 226 16.30 -18.47 19.20
N GLY A 227 17.42 -18.94 18.72
CA GLY A 227 17.61 -20.36 18.44
C GLY A 227 17.16 -20.82 17.03
N ALA A 228 16.41 -19.99 16.29
CA ALA A 228 15.96 -20.32 14.93
C ALA A 228 17.14 -20.63 14.00
N LYS A 229 18.17 -19.81 14.05
CA LYS A 229 19.40 -19.98 13.24
C LYS A 229 20.16 -21.29 13.47
N ALA A 230 19.91 -22.01 14.56
CA ALA A 230 20.53 -23.30 14.83
C ALA A 230 19.72 -24.48 14.31
N LEU A 231 18.53 -24.22 13.75
CA LEU A 231 17.61 -25.20 13.19
C LEU A 231 17.62 -25.12 11.67
N ASP A 232 17.38 -26.24 10.99
CA ASP A 232 17.14 -26.24 9.55
C ASP A 232 15.81 -25.50 9.27
N THR A 233 15.83 -24.44 8.48
CA THR A 233 14.65 -23.64 8.12
C THR A 233 13.51 -24.47 7.52
N TYR A 234 13.81 -25.65 7.00
CA TYR A 234 12.85 -26.57 6.40
C TYR A 234 12.40 -27.68 7.36
N SER A 235 12.80 -27.63 8.62
CA SER A 235 12.43 -28.61 9.63
C SER A 235 11.13 -28.25 10.35
N ASP A 236 10.48 -29.26 10.90
CA ASP A 236 9.27 -29.08 11.71
C ASP A 236 9.61 -28.33 13.00
N GLU A 237 10.79 -28.54 13.58
CA GLU A 237 11.24 -27.87 14.80
C GLU A 237 11.43 -26.36 14.59
N TYR A 238 11.93 -25.94 13.41
CA TYR A 238 12.00 -24.54 13.06
C TYR A 238 10.58 -23.96 12.98
N GLN A 239 9.67 -24.61 12.27
CA GLN A 239 8.30 -24.14 12.12
C GLN A 239 7.58 -24.06 13.47
N GLU A 240 7.72 -25.06 14.33
CA GLU A 240 7.13 -25.04 15.68
C GLU A 240 7.67 -23.89 16.52
N LEU A 241 8.97 -23.60 16.40
CA LEU A 241 9.58 -22.46 17.09
C LEU A 241 8.98 -21.16 16.60
N ILE A 242 8.90 -20.95 15.27
CA ILE A 242 8.35 -19.74 14.67
C ILE A 242 6.86 -19.58 15.05
N ASP A 243 6.07 -20.65 14.91
CA ASP A 243 4.65 -20.65 15.25
C ASP A 243 4.41 -20.28 16.72
N SER A 244 5.30 -20.73 17.62
CA SER A 244 5.24 -20.37 19.04
C SER A 244 5.45 -18.87 19.27
N VAL A 245 6.31 -18.22 18.48
CA VAL A 245 6.53 -16.76 18.58
C VAL A 245 5.38 -16.00 17.95
N VAL A 246 4.89 -16.46 16.79
CA VAL A 246 3.70 -15.90 16.14
C VAL A 246 2.51 -15.94 17.10
N HIS A 247 2.30 -17.06 17.81
CA HIS A 247 1.24 -17.18 18.81
C HIS A 247 1.42 -16.20 19.99
N ASP A 248 2.67 -15.94 20.41
CA ASP A 248 2.93 -14.96 21.45
C ASP A 248 2.72 -13.51 20.95
N ILE A 249 2.99 -13.24 19.68
CA ILE A 249 2.66 -11.97 19.02
C ILE A 249 1.14 -11.81 18.91
N ASP A 250 0.42 -12.85 18.52
CA ASP A 250 -1.04 -12.82 18.38
C ASP A 250 -1.74 -12.43 19.69
N LYS A 251 -1.19 -12.83 20.85
CA LYS A 251 -1.74 -12.46 22.17
C LYS A 251 -1.77 -10.95 22.44
N ILE A 252 -0.84 -10.22 21.84
CA ILE A 252 -0.76 -8.77 22.01
C ILE A 252 -1.35 -8.00 20.82
N THR A 253 -1.68 -8.69 19.73
CA THR A 253 -2.08 -8.08 18.45
C THR A 253 -3.37 -7.29 18.59
N ASP A 254 -4.39 -7.83 19.24
CA ASP A 254 -5.69 -7.15 19.39
C ASP A 254 -5.55 -5.86 20.20
N ASP A 255 -4.77 -5.87 21.27
CA ASP A 255 -4.51 -4.69 22.09
C ASP A 255 -3.72 -3.63 21.31
N ARG A 256 -2.75 -4.05 20.50
CA ARG A 256 -1.95 -3.15 19.66
C ARG A 256 -2.76 -2.55 18.51
N ILE A 257 -3.56 -3.37 17.82
CA ILE A 257 -4.48 -2.89 16.77
C ILE A 257 -5.45 -1.86 17.36
N LYS A 258 -6.02 -2.15 18.53
CA LYS A 258 -6.94 -1.22 19.20
C LYS A 258 -6.23 0.08 19.57
N ALA A 259 -5.04 0.00 20.18
CA ALA A 259 -4.27 1.18 20.56
C ALA A 259 -3.96 2.05 19.33
N ARG A 260 -3.52 1.45 18.22
CA ARG A 260 -3.25 2.19 16.99
C ARG A 260 -4.50 2.79 16.36
N TYR A 261 -5.60 2.05 16.36
CA TYR A 261 -6.88 2.55 15.88
C TYR A 261 -7.35 3.76 16.71
N ASP A 262 -7.28 3.65 18.05
CA ASP A 262 -7.68 4.72 18.96
C ASP A 262 -6.79 5.97 18.77
N GLU A 263 -5.49 5.80 18.54
CA GLU A 263 -4.55 6.87 18.22
C GLU A 263 -4.94 7.60 16.93
N VAL A 264 -5.11 6.86 15.82
CA VAL A 264 -5.50 7.43 14.51
C VAL A 264 -6.86 8.14 14.59
N VAL A 265 -7.83 7.54 15.30
CA VAL A 265 -9.13 8.17 15.50
C VAL A 265 -9.02 9.43 16.36
N SER A 266 -8.20 9.39 17.43
CA SER A 266 -7.97 10.56 18.28
C SER A 266 -7.30 11.71 17.52
N GLU A 267 -6.29 11.40 16.71
CA GLU A 267 -5.65 12.42 15.85
C GLU A 267 -6.63 13.03 14.85
N ALA A 268 -7.47 12.20 14.22
CA ALA A 268 -8.49 12.68 13.30
C ALA A 268 -9.55 13.53 14.02
N GLN A 269 -9.96 13.12 15.24
CA GLN A 269 -10.90 13.87 16.06
C GLN A 269 -10.32 15.22 16.49
N ASN A 270 -9.06 15.26 16.93
CA ASN A 270 -8.39 16.49 17.31
C ASN A 270 -8.32 17.48 16.14
N LYS A 271 -7.94 17.01 14.93
CA LYS A 271 -7.95 17.84 13.72
C LYS A 271 -9.34 18.36 13.36
N LEU A 272 -10.37 17.53 13.57
CA LEU A 272 -11.77 17.93 13.37
C LEU A 272 -12.19 18.99 14.38
N ASP A 273 -11.83 18.82 15.65
CA ASP A 273 -12.21 19.75 16.70
C ASP A 273 -11.46 21.09 16.58
N GLU A 274 -10.18 21.08 16.19
CA GLU A 274 -9.45 22.30 15.80
C GLU A 274 -10.11 23.01 14.62
N SER A 275 -10.57 22.26 13.63
CA SER A 275 -11.25 22.83 12.46
C SER A 275 -12.61 23.42 12.81
N LYS A 276 -13.37 22.75 13.71
CA LYS A 276 -14.62 23.29 14.26
C LYS A 276 -14.40 24.55 15.06
N GLN A 277 -13.37 24.56 15.90
CA GLN A 277 -13.03 25.76 16.69
C GLN A 277 -12.70 26.94 15.77
N LYS A 278 -11.87 26.73 14.76
CA LYS A 278 -11.58 27.76 13.75
C LYS A 278 -12.84 28.23 13.00
N TYR A 279 -13.76 27.31 12.73
CA TYR A 279 -15.03 27.67 12.11
C TYR A 279 -15.89 28.55 13.02
N GLU A 280 -16.05 28.17 14.29
CA GLU A 280 -16.82 28.97 15.26
C GLU A 280 -16.18 30.34 15.53
N ASP A 281 -14.84 30.40 15.63
CA ASP A 281 -14.11 31.67 15.77
C ASP A 281 -14.33 32.60 14.57
N ASN A 282 -14.31 32.05 13.36
CA ASN A 282 -14.58 32.82 12.15
C ASN A 282 -16.05 33.27 12.05
N LYS A 283 -16.98 32.41 12.46
CA LYS A 283 -18.40 32.74 12.52
C LYS A 283 -18.68 33.88 13.51
N ALA A 284 -18.13 33.78 14.71
CA ALA A 284 -18.28 34.82 15.73
C ALA A 284 -17.70 36.18 15.27
N LYS A 285 -16.56 36.17 14.54
CA LYS A 285 -16.01 37.39 13.92
C LYS A 285 -16.97 37.99 12.89
N ALA A 286 -17.53 37.16 12.01
CA ALA A 286 -18.48 37.60 11.00
C ALA A 286 -19.77 38.17 11.63
N GLU A 287 -20.28 37.50 12.66
CA GLU A 287 -21.46 37.99 13.42
C GLU A 287 -21.18 39.34 14.08
N LYS A 288 -20.01 39.50 14.68
CA LYS A 288 -19.59 40.77 15.27
C LYS A 288 -19.43 41.88 14.23
N GLU A 289 -18.85 41.57 13.08
CA GLU A 289 -18.73 42.53 11.97
C GLU A 289 -20.11 42.96 11.44
N ILE A 290 -21.07 42.01 11.41
CA ILE A 290 -22.48 42.32 11.04
C ILE A 290 -23.13 43.21 12.07
N ASP A 291 -22.94 42.99 13.37
CA ASP A 291 -23.51 43.78 14.45
C ASP A 291 -22.91 45.22 14.48
N ASP A 292 -21.56 45.27 14.33
CA ASP A 292 -20.86 46.56 14.19
C ASP A 292 -21.31 47.33 12.94
N ALA A 293 -21.58 46.61 11.83
CA ALA A 293 -22.12 47.22 10.61
C ALA A 293 -23.56 47.75 10.83
N GLN A 294 -24.38 46.96 11.55
CA GLN A 294 -25.76 47.36 11.88
C GLN A 294 -25.79 48.64 12.76
N THR A 295 -24.88 48.68 13.72
CA THR A 295 -24.73 49.86 14.62
C THR A 295 -24.28 51.10 13.86
N LYS A 296 -23.33 50.94 12.91
CA LYS A 296 -22.91 52.01 12.00
C LYS A 296 -24.06 52.53 11.13
N ILE A 297 -24.87 51.60 10.58
CA ILE A 297 -26.04 51.94 9.76
C ILE A 297 -27.07 52.76 10.58
N ASN A 298 -27.30 52.34 11.85
CA ASN A 298 -28.24 53.07 12.72
C ASN A 298 -27.73 54.49 13.07
N LYS A 299 -26.40 54.64 13.28
CA LYS A 299 -25.77 55.94 13.53
C LYS A 299 -25.87 56.88 12.30
N SER A 300 -25.64 56.28 11.11
CA SER A 300 -25.76 57.03 9.85
C SER A 300 -27.20 57.50 9.58
N LYS A 301 -28.22 56.72 10.03
CA LYS A 301 -29.64 57.15 9.99
C LYS A 301 -29.90 58.37 10.86
N THR A 302 -29.29 58.41 12.03
CA THR A 302 -29.42 59.56 12.96
C THR A 302 -28.71 60.79 12.42
N GLU A 303 -27.55 60.59 11.76
CA GLU A 303 -26.80 61.69 11.12
C GLU A 303 -27.49 62.20 9.83
N LEU A 304 -28.37 61.37 9.17
CA LEU A 304 -29.15 61.72 8.00
C LEU A 304 -30.18 62.80 8.27
N GLU A 305 -30.71 62.83 9.48
CA GLU A 305 -31.74 63.83 9.89
C GLU A 305 -31.12 65.23 10.08
N GLN A 306 -29.77 65.28 10.15
CA GLN A 306 -29.08 66.56 10.47
C GLN A 306 -28.57 67.38 9.30
N GLY A 307 -28.70 66.99 8.06
CA GLY A 307 -28.16 67.88 7.05
C GLY A 307 -28.44 67.61 5.56
N LYS A 308 -28.89 68.62 4.86
CA LYS A 308 -29.04 68.70 3.40
C LYS A 308 -27.73 68.45 2.64
N LEU A 309 -26.56 68.55 3.30
CA LEU A 309 -25.25 68.38 2.71
C LEU A 309 -24.76 66.94 2.59
N GLU A 310 -25.34 65.97 3.32
CA GLU A 310 -24.92 64.60 3.34
C GLU A 310 -25.54 63.71 2.26
N LEU A 311 -26.64 64.16 1.61
CA LEU A 311 -27.40 63.39 0.62
C LEU A 311 -26.54 62.96 -0.59
N GLU A 312 -25.66 63.84 -1.07
CA GLU A 312 -24.79 63.54 -2.20
C GLU A 312 -23.68 62.55 -1.81
N SER A 313 -23.14 62.67 -0.58
CA SER A 313 -22.20 61.73 -0.02
C SER A 313 -22.83 60.33 0.11
N GLN A 314 -24.09 60.26 0.52
CA GLN A 314 -24.84 59.03 0.67
C GLN A 314 -25.18 58.36 -0.66
N LYS A 315 -25.52 59.14 -1.71
CA LYS A 315 -25.71 58.62 -3.08
C LYS A 315 -24.44 57.93 -3.58
N SER A 316 -23.29 58.54 -3.35
CA SER A 316 -21.97 58.04 -3.73
C SER A 316 -21.64 56.73 -2.95
N ASN A 317 -21.95 56.70 -1.64
CA ASN A 317 -21.68 55.52 -0.79
C ASN A 317 -22.60 54.35 -1.11
N ALA A 318 -23.88 54.60 -1.42
CA ALA A 318 -24.82 53.56 -1.85
C ALA A 318 -24.39 52.96 -3.20
N LYS A 319 -24.02 53.82 -4.16
CA LYS A 319 -23.56 53.40 -5.48
C LYS A 319 -22.30 52.52 -5.38
N ARG A 320 -21.38 52.83 -4.48
CA ARG A 320 -20.15 52.05 -4.25
C ARG A 320 -20.45 50.66 -3.63
N LYS A 321 -21.41 50.59 -2.69
CA LYS A 321 -21.79 49.28 -2.08
C LYS A 321 -22.41 48.32 -3.10
N ILE A 322 -23.27 48.88 -3.99
CA ILE A 322 -23.88 48.08 -5.08
C ILE A 322 -22.82 47.61 -6.05
N GLN A 323 -21.87 48.44 -6.42
CA GLN A 323 -20.76 48.08 -7.29
C GLN A 323 -19.86 46.99 -6.66
N ASN A 324 -19.57 47.10 -5.36
CA ASN A 324 -18.81 46.09 -4.64
C ASN A 324 -19.58 44.73 -4.54
N GLY A 325 -20.88 44.80 -4.32
CA GLY A 325 -21.74 43.59 -4.36
C GLY A 325 -21.71 42.90 -5.73
N LYS A 326 -21.76 43.67 -6.82
CA LYS A 326 -21.62 43.16 -8.19
C LYS A 326 -20.27 42.46 -8.40
N VAL A 327 -19.20 43.04 -7.91
CA VAL A 327 -17.85 42.43 -7.98
C VAL A 327 -17.74 41.18 -7.14
N GLN A 328 -18.31 41.13 -5.94
CA GLN A 328 -18.29 39.95 -5.09
C GLN A 328 -19.08 38.79 -5.73
N ILE A 329 -20.27 39.07 -6.27
CA ILE A 329 -21.09 38.07 -6.99
C ILE A 329 -20.33 37.54 -8.20
N GLU A 330 -19.66 38.47 -8.97
CA GLU A 330 -18.87 38.04 -10.14
C GLU A 330 -17.68 37.16 -9.73
N ASN A 331 -17.03 37.48 -8.62
CA ASN A 331 -15.95 36.62 -8.09
C ASN A 331 -16.48 35.26 -7.63
N ALA A 332 -17.63 35.24 -6.94
CA ALA A 332 -18.26 33.97 -6.55
C ALA A 332 -18.68 33.13 -7.78
N LYS A 333 -19.17 33.75 -8.84
CA LYS A 333 -19.47 33.08 -10.12
C LYS A 333 -18.21 32.48 -10.76
N LYS A 334 -17.08 33.22 -10.74
CA LYS A 334 -15.80 32.70 -11.24
C LYS A 334 -15.34 31.47 -10.46
N GLN A 335 -15.44 31.53 -9.13
CA GLN A 335 -15.10 30.39 -8.26
C GLN A 335 -16.02 29.18 -8.51
N LEU A 336 -17.34 29.41 -8.66
CA LEU A 336 -18.29 28.35 -8.97
C LEU A 336 -18.01 27.71 -10.35
N LYS A 337 -17.69 28.54 -11.35
CA LYS A 337 -17.30 28.06 -12.70
C LYS A 337 -16.06 27.18 -12.63
N SER A 338 -15.04 27.61 -11.91
CA SER A 338 -13.81 26.83 -11.70
C SER A 338 -14.10 25.51 -10.98
N GLY A 339 -14.91 25.56 -9.91
CA GLY A 339 -15.32 24.35 -9.17
C GLY A 339 -16.12 23.36 -10.01
N ARG A 340 -17.00 23.86 -10.90
CA ARG A 340 -17.74 22.99 -11.85
C ARG A 340 -16.81 22.32 -12.84
N VAL A 341 -15.85 23.05 -13.40
CA VAL A 341 -14.85 22.45 -14.31
C VAL A 341 -14.04 21.38 -13.60
N GLN A 342 -13.59 21.66 -12.36
CA GLN A 342 -12.89 20.65 -11.54
C GLN A 342 -13.78 19.44 -11.26
N TYR A 343 -15.03 19.65 -10.90
CA TYR A 343 -15.99 18.58 -10.68
C TYR A 343 -16.22 17.75 -11.94
N GLU A 344 -16.42 18.39 -13.10
CA GLU A 344 -16.62 17.69 -14.38
C GLU A 344 -15.42 16.84 -14.77
N ASN A 345 -14.20 17.37 -14.55
CA ASN A 345 -12.97 16.64 -14.78
C ASN A 345 -12.89 15.43 -13.83
N ALA A 346 -13.10 15.65 -12.53
CA ALA A 346 -13.11 14.59 -11.53
C ALA A 346 -14.20 13.53 -11.83
N LEU A 347 -15.38 13.95 -12.30
CA LEU A 347 -16.46 13.04 -12.69
C LEU A 347 -16.08 12.20 -13.92
N LYS A 348 -15.42 12.82 -14.89
CA LYS A 348 -14.93 12.12 -16.08
C LYS A 348 -13.88 11.07 -15.74
N GLU A 349 -12.92 11.46 -14.89
CA GLU A 349 -11.90 10.56 -14.38
C GLU A 349 -12.53 9.42 -13.57
N PHE A 350 -13.42 9.76 -12.65
CA PHE A 350 -14.13 8.75 -11.85
C PHE A 350 -14.93 7.77 -12.72
N LYS A 351 -15.63 8.25 -13.75
CA LYS A 351 -16.36 7.37 -14.69
C LYS A 351 -15.40 6.38 -15.38
N THR A 352 -14.23 6.86 -15.77
CA THR A 352 -13.20 6.02 -16.39
C THR A 352 -12.67 4.98 -15.41
N GLN A 353 -12.33 5.43 -14.20
CA GLN A 353 -11.87 4.55 -13.12
C GLN A 353 -12.96 3.53 -12.71
N LYS A 354 -14.21 3.97 -12.60
CA LYS A 354 -15.35 3.09 -12.28
C LYS A 354 -15.51 1.98 -13.32
N LYS A 355 -15.42 2.34 -14.63
CA LYS A 355 -15.50 1.35 -15.71
C LYS A 355 -14.34 0.35 -15.65
N LYS A 356 -13.12 0.84 -15.38
CA LYS A 356 -11.94 -0.01 -15.22
C LYS A 356 -12.07 -0.93 -14.00
N ALA A 357 -12.40 -0.34 -12.86
CA ALA A 357 -12.61 -1.08 -11.60
C ALA A 357 -13.70 -2.15 -11.74
N GLN A 358 -14.82 -1.84 -12.40
CA GLN A 358 -15.87 -2.83 -12.67
C GLN A 358 -15.36 -4.00 -13.50
N GLY A 359 -14.50 -3.73 -14.50
CA GLY A 359 -13.84 -4.79 -15.28
C GLY A 359 -12.91 -5.65 -14.41
N GLU A 360 -12.15 -5.01 -13.53
CA GLU A 360 -11.26 -5.68 -12.57
C GLU A 360 -12.06 -6.48 -11.53
N PHE A 361 -13.15 -5.93 -11.02
CA PHE A 361 -14.05 -6.65 -10.10
C PHE A 361 -14.59 -7.92 -10.74
N LYS A 362 -15.08 -7.82 -11.98
CA LYS A 362 -15.57 -8.99 -12.71
C LYS A 362 -14.49 -10.06 -12.90
N LYS A 363 -13.23 -9.62 -13.20
CA LYS A 363 -12.09 -10.54 -13.29
C LYS A 363 -11.77 -11.18 -11.94
N ALA A 364 -11.78 -10.39 -10.85
CA ALA A 364 -11.54 -10.87 -9.50
C ALA A 364 -12.65 -11.83 -9.05
N GLU A 365 -13.91 -11.52 -9.35
CA GLU A 365 -15.07 -12.39 -9.07
C GLU A 365 -14.95 -13.73 -9.81
N ASN A 366 -14.58 -13.69 -11.11
CA ASN A 366 -14.36 -14.91 -11.87
C ASN A 366 -13.19 -15.74 -11.28
N LYS A 367 -12.08 -15.07 -10.93
CA LYS A 367 -10.94 -15.75 -10.30
C LYS A 367 -11.30 -16.36 -8.94
N ILE A 368 -12.10 -15.65 -8.14
CA ILE A 368 -12.61 -16.21 -6.87
C ILE A 368 -13.48 -17.44 -7.15
N LYS A 369 -14.34 -17.38 -8.16
CA LYS A 369 -15.20 -18.50 -8.57
C LYS A 369 -14.38 -19.70 -9.03
N ASP A 370 -13.31 -19.46 -9.81
CA ASP A 370 -12.41 -20.52 -10.26
C ASP A 370 -11.67 -21.16 -9.06
N LEU A 371 -11.20 -20.35 -8.12
CA LEU A 371 -10.59 -20.85 -6.89
C LEU A 371 -11.59 -21.63 -6.01
N GLU A 372 -12.85 -21.19 -5.97
CA GLU A 372 -13.93 -21.90 -5.28
C GLU A 372 -14.23 -23.24 -5.96
N SER A 373 -14.16 -23.31 -7.30
CA SER A 373 -14.26 -24.57 -8.04
C SER A 373 -13.12 -25.52 -7.70
N GLN A 374 -11.87 -25.03 -7.75
CA GLN A 374 -10.68 -25.80 -7.37
C GLN A 374 -10.75 -26.28 -5.93
N LYS A 375 -11.23 -25.41 -5.02
CA LYS A 375 -11.47 -25.80 -3.62
C LYS A 375 -12.47 -26.97 -3.54
N SER A 376 -13.58 -26.88 -4.27
CA SER A 376 -14.60 -27.93 -4.29
C SER A 376 -14.07 -29.25 -4.88
N GLU A 377 -13.27 -29.15 -5.94
CA GLU A 377 -12.60 -30.33 -6.53
C GLU A 377 -11.64 -30.99 -5.54
N LEU A 378 -10.87 -30.16 -4.82
CA LEU A 378 -9.94 -30.62 -3.81
C LEU A 378 -10.66 -31.23 -2.60
N GLU A 379 -11.76 -30.62 -2.16
CA GLU A 379 -12.63 -31.17 -1.10
C GLU A 379 -13.23 -32.52 -1.51
N ASN A 380 -13.64 -32.65 -2.77
CA ASN A 380 -14.15 -33.93 -3.32
C ASN A 380 -13.03 -34.96 -3.40
N GLY A 381 -11.82 -34.57 -3.83
CA GLY A 381 -10.67 -35.48 -3.85
C GLY A 381 -10.29 -35.96 -2.46
N ILE A 382 -10.27 -35.07 -1.47
CA ILE A 382 -10.05 -35.42 -0.06
C ILE A 382 -11.12 -36.41 0.43
N ALA A 383 -12.39 -36.19 0.07
CA ALA A 383 -13.47 -37.07 0.43
C ALA A 383 -13.29 -38.48 -0.19
N GLN A 384 -12.86 -38.55 -1.46
CA GLN A 384 -12.56 -39.81 -2.14
C GLN A 384 -11.39 -40.56 -1.48
N ILE A 385 -10.30 -39.88 -1.18
CA ILE A 385 -9.14 -40.51 -0.50
C ILE A 385 -9.54 -40.97 0.90
N ASN A 386 -10.33 -40.21 1.64
CA ASN A 386 -10.86 -40.62 2.94
C ASN A 386 -11.79 -41.86 2.83
N LEU A 387 -12.48 -42.02 1.71
CA LEU A 387 -13.29 -43.20 1.44
C LEU A 387 -12.40 -44.42 1.14
N LEU A 388 -11.36 -44.20 0.31
CA LEU A 388 -10.39 -45.26 -0.01
C LEU A 388 -9.65 -45.74 1.24
N LEU A 389 -9.25 -44.82 2.14
CA LEU A 389 -8.58 -45.20 3.40
C LEU A 389 -9.44 -46.04 4.37
N LYS A 390 -10.75 -46.16 4.12
CA LYS A 390 -11.64 -47.03 4.89
C LYS A 390 -11.68 -48.46 4.35
N ASP A 391 -11.03 -48.73 3.22
CA ASP A 391 -10.96 -50.09 2.67
C ASP A 391 -9.97 -50.91 3.52
N GLU A 392 -10.49 -51.96 4.15
CA GLU A 392 -9.71 -52.88 5.01
C GLU A 392 -8.68 -53.70 4.22
N ASN A 393 -8.81 -53.79 2.89
CA ASN A 393 -7.92 -54.59 2.03
C ASN A 393 -6.68 -53.80 1.54
N LEU A 394 -6.51 -52.53 1.91
CA LEU A 394 -5.34 -51.76 1.53
C LEU A 394 -4.07 -52.24 2.24
N SER A 395 -2.98 -52.38 1.47
CA SER A 395 -1.65 -52.61 2.06
C SER A 395 -1.19 -51.41 2.91
N GLU A 396 -0.31 -51.66 3.86
CA GLU A 396 0.25 -50.57 4.70
C GLU A 396 0.99 -49.51 3.86
N GLU A 397 1.64 -49.91 2.78
CA GLU A 397 2.27 -48.97 1.84
C GLU A 397 1.24 -48.09 1.11
N GLN A 398 0.14 -48.67 0.70
CA GLN A 398 -0.96 -47.92 0.06
C GLN A 398 -1.67 -47.00 1.05
N LYS A 399 -1.86 -47.42 2.29
CA LYS A 399 -2.41 -46.53 3.35
C LYS A 399 -1.48 -45.33 3.61
N LEU A 400 -0.18 -45.59 3.71
CA LEU A 400 0.80 -44.55 3.92
C LEU A 400 0.85 -43.57 2.74
N TYR A 401 0.76 -44.09 1.51
CA TYR A 401 0.67 -43.25 0.30
C TYR A 401 -0.55 -42.34 0.34
N TYR A 402 -1.74 -42.89 0.57
CA TYR A 402 -2.96 -42.07 0.63
C TYR A 402 -3.00 -41.13 1.83
N GLN A 403 -2.43 -41.49 2.96
CA GLN A 403 -2.29 -40.57 4.10
C GLN A 403 -1.38 -39.36 3.77
N ASN A 404 -0.29 -39.59 3.07
CA ASN A 404 0.60 -38.53 2.64
C ASN A 404 -0.05 -37.63 1.58
N GLU A 405 -0.77 -38.22 0.64
CA GLU A 405 -1.54 -37.49 -0.36
C GLU A 405 -2.64 -36.66 0.30
N LEU A 406 -3.38 -37.24 1.23
CA LEU A 406 -4.41 -36.55 2.02
C LEU A 406 -3.83 -35.37 2.80
N LYS A 407 -2.67 -35.55 3.41
CA LYS A 407 -1.98 -34.47 4.14
C LYS A 407 -1.62 -33.31 3.22
N THR A 408 -1.09 -33.62 2.03
CA THR A 408 -0.74 -32.62 1.01
C THR A 408 -1.99 -31.89 0.51
N MET A 409 -3.04 -32.65 0.20
CA MET A 409 -4.31 -32.04 -0.26
C MET A 409 -4.95 -31.18 0.82
N ASN A 410 -4.94 -31.56 2.08
CA ASN A 410 -5.44 -30.75 3.17
C ASN A 410 -4.63 -29.46 3.33
N SER A 411 -3.30 -29.53 3.21
CA SER A 411 -2.46 -28.33 3.22
C SER A 411 -2.81 -27.38 2.08
N ASN A 412 -2.97 -27.90 0.88
CA ASN A 412 -3.36 -27.13 -0.30
C ASN A 412 -4.77 -26.53 -0.13
N LEU A 413 -5.68 -27.28 0.47
CA LEU A 413 -7.04 -26.81 0.76
C LEU A 413 -7.04 -25.61 1.71
N GLU A 414 -6.23 -25.66 2.77
CA GLU A 414 -6.13 -24.53 3.72
C GLU A 414 -5.48 -23.30 3.07
N GLN A 415 -4.46 -23.48 2.24
CA GLN A 415 -3.90 -22.40 1.44
C GLN A 415 -4.94 -21.78 0.50
N LEU A 416 -5.72 -22.62 -0.16
CA LEU A 416 -6.76 -22.19 -1.10
C LEU A 416 -7.88 -21.41 -0.38
N LYS A 417 -8.34 -21.92 0.78
CA LYS A 417 -9.33 -21.24 1.64
C LYS A 417 -8.83 -19.87 2.09
N SER A 418 -7.57 -19.79 2.52
CA SER A 418 -6.92 -18.53 2.91
C SER A 418 -6.84 -17.57 1.72
N GLY A 419 -6.42 -18.07 0.56
CA GLY A 419 -6.36 -17.28 -0.68
C GLY A 419 -7.71 -16.71 -1.11
N ILE A 420 -8.77 -17.54 -1.07
CA ILE A 420 -10.15 -17.13 -1.36
C ILE A 420 -10.61 -16.03 -0.38
N SER A 421 -10.37 -16.25 0.92
CA SER A 421 -10.74 -15.30 1.96
C SER A 421 -10.07 -13.94 1.75
N SER A 422 -8.77 -13.95 1.48
CA SER A 422 -7.99 -12.74 1.20
C SER A 422 -8.47 -12.02 -0.06
N ALA A 423 -8.71 -12.76 -1.14
CA ALA A 423 -9.21 -12.20 -2.39
C ALA A 423 -10.62 -11.56 -2.21
N LYS A 424 -11.51 -12.20 -1.45
CA LYS A 424 -12.83 -11.65 -1.12
C LYS A 424 -12.74 -10.37 -0.29
N LYS A 425 -11.85 -10.34 0.71
CA LYS A 425 -11.63 -9.14 1.54
C LYS A 425 -11.11 -7.98 0.70
N GLU A 426 -10.11 -8.25 -0.16
CA GLU A 426 -9.55 -7.23 -1.04
C GLU A 426 -10.60 -6.68 -2.01
N LEU A 427 -11.36 -7.56 -2.68
CA LEU A 427 -12.44 -7.16 -3.58
C LEU A 427 -13.47 -6.27 -2.87
N ASN A 428 -13.88 -6.66 -1.65
CA ASN A 428 -14.84 -5.85 -0.87
C ASN A 428 -14.25 -4.50 -0.46
N SER A 429 -12.99 -4.45 -0.06
CA SER A 429 -12.29 -3.20 0.26
C SER A 429 -12.26 -2.25 -0.94
N GLN A 430 -11.93 -2.75 -2.12
CA GLN A 430 -11.90 -1.95 -3.35
C GLN A 430 -13.29 -1.47 -3.76
N LYS A 431 -14.32 -2.30 -3.63
CA LYS A 431 -15.72 -1.90 -3.84
C LYS A 431 -16.13 -0.77 -2.90
N GLN A 432 -15.76 -0.87 -1.62
CA GLN A 432 -16.04 0.17 -0.62
C GLN A 432 -15.32 1.49 -0.94
N LYS A 433 -14.06 1.44 -1.38
CA LYS A 433 -13.31 2.64 -1.80
C LYS A 433 -13.97 3.32 -2.98
N LEU A 434 -14.40 2.56 -3.99
CA LEU A 434 -15.12 3.09 -5.14
C LEU A 434 -16.44 3.75 -4.72
N GLN A 435 -17.20 3.11 -3.84
CA GLN A 435 -18.44 3.64 -3.30
C GLN A 435 -18.21 4.93 -2.50
N SER A 436 -17.16 4.97 -1.70
CA SER A 436 -16.77 6.19 -0.96
C SER A 436 -16.44 7.34 -1.90
N SER A 437 -15.71 7.08 -2.98
CA SER A 437 -15.39 8.09 -3.99
C SER A 437 -16.64 8.59 -4.72
N GLU A 438 -17.58 7.70 -5.03
CA GLU A 438 -18.88 8.08 -5.61
C GLU A 438 -19.68 9.00 -4.68
N ASN A 439 -19.68 8.67 -3.39
CA ASN A 439 -20.37 9.47 -2.37
C ASN A 439 -19.72 10.87 -2.23
N LYS A 440 -18.39 10.95 -2.26
CA LYS A 440 -17.67 12.24 -2.23
C LYS A 440 -18.04 13.10 -3.44
N LEU A 441 -18.04 12.52 -4.64
CA LEU A 441 -18.45 13.25 -5.85
C LEU A 441 -19.91 13.73 -5.76
N LYS A 442 -20.81 12.90 -5.23
CA LYS A 442 -22.20 13.28 -4.99
C LYS A 442 -22.32 14.45 -4.02
N GLN A 443 -21.57 14.42 -2.92
CA GLN A 443 -21.49 15.53 -1.95
C GLN A 443 -20.92 16.81 -2.59
N THR A 444 -19.85 16.68 -3.37
CA THR A 444 -19.26 17.83 -4.08
C THR A 444 -20.28 18.46 -5.03
N LYS A 445 -21.02 17.63 -5.78
CA LYS A 445 -22.11 18.12 -6.63
C LYS A 445 -23.15 18.89 -5.84
N GLN A 446 -23.62 18.31 -4.74
CA GLN A 446 -24.62 18.95 -3.88
C GLN A 446 -24.13 20.29 -3.34
N THR A 447 -22.84 20.35 -2.96
CA THR A 447 -22.20 21.60 -2.51
C THR A 447 -22.17 22.65 -3.63
N LEU A 448 -21.77 22.25 -4.84
CA LEU A 448 -21.75 23.15 -6.00
C LEU A 448 -23.16 23.66 -6.36
N ASP A 449 -24.14 22.77 -6.35
CA ASP A 449 -25.54 23.12 -6.62
C ASP A 449 -26.10 24.06 -5.52
N SER A 450 -25.73 23.83 -4.26
CA SER A 450 -26.07 24.74 -3.14
C SER A 450 -25.41 26.10 -3.27
N ASN A 451 -24.12 26.15 -3.65
CA ASN A 451 -23.40 27.40 -3.84
C ASN A 451 -23.99 28.19 -5.04
N GLU A 452 -24.38 27.51 -6.10
CA GLU A 452 -25.09 28.14 -7.22
C GLU A 452 -26.40 28.77 -6.77
N ALA A 453 -27.18 28.03 -5.96
CA ALA A 453 -28.44 28.54 -5.42
C ALA A 453 -28.22 29.80 -4.56
N LYS A 454 -27.18 29.80 -3.70
CA LYS A 454 -26.80 30.97 -2.90
C LYS A 454 -26.38 32.17 -3.75
N ILE A 455 -25.62 31.94 -4.83
CA ILE A 455 -25.22 33.01 -5.75
C ILE A 455 -26.47 33.59 -6.43
N LYS A 456 -27.40 32.76 -6.94
CA LYS A 456 -28.67 33.23 -7.52
C LYS A 456 -29.49 34.03 -6.52
N GLN A 457 -29.53 33.60 -5.29
CA GLN A 457 -30.24 34.30 -4.23
C GLN A 457 -29.57 35.67 -3.94
N SER A 458 -28.23 35.72 -3.84
CA SER A 458 -27.47 36.96 -3.66
C SER A 458 -27.64 37.93 -4.83
N GLU A 459 -27.76 37.45 -6.06
CA GLU A 459 -28.07 38.29 -7.23
C GLU A 459 -29.46 38.90 -7.14
N ILE A 460 -30.44 38.12 -6.73
CA ILE A 460 -31.81 38.60 -6.53
C ILE A 460 -31.83 39.66 -5.43
N GLU A 461 -31.17 39.38 -4.30
CA GLU A 461 -31.06 40.28 -3.17
C GLU A 461 -30.38 41.61 -3.55
N LEU A 462 -29.26 41.51 -4.31
CA LEU A 462 -28.57 42.69 -4.79
C LEU A 462 -29.42 43.52 -5.73
N LYS A 463 -30.11 42.85 -6.68
CA LYS A 463 -31.01 43.54 -7.61
C LYS A 463 -32.20 44.19 -6.89
N GLN A 464 -32.69 43.55 -5.85
CA GLN A 464 -33.74 44.06 -5.00
C GLN A 464 -33.27 45.25 -4.15
N SER A 465 -32.07 45.16 -3.60
CA SER A 465 -31.39 46.23 -2.87
C SER A 465 -31.12 47.43 -3.76
N GLU A 466 -30.67 47.23 -5.02
CA GLU A 466 -30.46 48.28 -6.00
C GLU A 466 -31.77 49.01 -6.32
N LYS A 467 -32.83 48.27 -6.51
CA LYS A 467 -34.18 48.81 -6.75
C LYS A 467 -34.71 49.60 -5.53
N THR A 468 -34.53 49.03 -4.35
CA THR A 468 -34.96 49.64 -3.09
C THR A 468 -34.17 50.93 -2.81
N ALA A 469 -32.84 50.92 -2.95
CA ALA A 469 -32.01 52.07 -2.75
C ALA A 469 -32.34 53.23 -3.73
N ASN A 470 -32.57 52.91 -5.01
CA ASN A 470 -33.02 53.89 -5.98
C ASN A 470 -34.37 54.50 -5.65
N ASN A 471 -35.35 53.65 -5.18
CA ASN A 471 -36.65 54.12 -4.77
C ASN A 471 -36.60 54.99 -3.49
N GLU A 472 -35.73 54.61 -2.53
CA GLU A 472 -35.54 55.41 -1.29
C GLU A 472 -34.86 56.74 -1.58
N ILE A 473 -33.83 56.74 -2.45
CA ILE A 473 -33.19 57.96 -2.93
C ILE A 473 -34.19 58.87 -3.61
N GLN A 474 -35.02 58.33 -4.52
CA GLN A 474 -36.10 59.12 -5.16
C GLN A 474 -37.14 59.63 -4.15
N LYS A 475 -37.51 58.81 -3.16
CA LYS A 475 -38.43 59.27 -2.09
C LYS A 475 -37.82 60.32 -1.17
N ALA A 476 -36.52 60.19 -0.86
CA ALA A 476 -35.78 61.16 -0.07
C ALA A 476 -35.60 62.47 -0.85
N GLU A 477 -35.30 62.38 -2.16
CA GLU A 477 -35.26 63.54 -3.06
C GLU A 477 -36.62 64.24 -3.15
N GLN A 478 -37.69 63.47 -3.25
CA GLN A 478 -39.03 64.04 -3.24
C GLN A 478 -39.40 64.69 -1.91
N LYS A 479 -39.03 64.06 -0.75
CA LYS A 479 -39.24 64.65 0.58
C LYS A 479 -38.43 65.90 0.84
N ILE A 480 -37.18 65.90 0.34
CA ILE A 480 -36.35 67.09 0.43
C ILE A 480 -36.95 68.21 -0.43
N LYS A 481 -37.42 67.86 -1.62
CA LYS A 481 -38.05 68.83 -2.54
C LYS A 481 -39.41 69.34 -2.05
N SER A 482 -40.17 68.49 -1.34
CA SER A 482 -41.42 68.89 -0.71
C SER A 482 -41.27 69.59 0.65
N GLY A 483 -40.06 69.63 1.22
CA GLY A 483 -39.73 70.39 2.42
C GLY A 483 -39.11 71.77 2.12
N GLU A 484 -38.91 72.06 0.86
CA GLU A 484 -38.48 73.40 0.35
C GLU A 484 -39.66 74.24 -0.11
N GLU A 485 -40.87 73.65 -0.20
CA GLU A 485 -42.13 74.31 -0.35
C GLU A 485 -42.84 74.51 1.02
#